data_4251ad6de2aa94bec348e42721aa39e1
#
_entry.id   4251ad6de2aa94bec348e42721aa39e1
#
_cell.length_a   1.000
_cell.length_b   1.000
_cell.length_c   1.000
_cell.angle_alpha   90.00
_cell.angle_beta   90.00
_cell.angle_gamma   90.00
#
_symmetry.space_group_name_H-M   'P 1'
#
loop_
_entity.id
_entity.type
_entity.pdbx_description
1 polymer ?
#
loop_
_entity_poly.entity_id
_entity_poly.type
_entity_poly.pdbx_seq_one_letter_code
_entity_poly.pdbx_strand_id
1 'polypeptide(L)'
;RGRPASGPLDGAGRRSIYLSVRRNFLSSFMLAFDSPIPFSTVGKRSISNVPSQALILMNDPFVHQQSEKWAKKIIAQTTEPRARLDTMFWQALNRLPSSAEVEECLGYLSASPTATTDSEKWASIAHSLWNVKEFVWIP
;
A
#
# COMPACT_ATOMS: atom_id res chain seq x y z
N ARG A 1 9.29 -4.19 33.35
CA ARG A 1 9.07 -2.92 32.61
C ARG A 1 8.36 -3.27 31.33
N GLY A 2 7.07 -2.89 31.20
CA GLY A 2 6.22 -3.22 30.06
C GLY A 2 6.80 -2.66 28.75
N ARG A 3 6.62 -3.43 27.69
CA ARG A 3 6.92 -2.99 26.32
C ARG A 3 6.07 -1.75 26.03
N PRO A 4 6.66 -0.59 25.69
CA PRO A 4 5.85 0.57 25.34
C PRO A 4 4.94 0.18 24.18
N ALA A 5 3.65 0.48 24.29
CA ALA A 5 2.73 0.25 23.17
C ALA A 5 3.32 0.91 21.92
N SER A 6 3.52 0.14 20.87
CA SER A 6 3.74 0.71 19.55
C SER A 6 2.48 1.50 19.21
N GLY A 7 2.63 2.70 18.68
CA GLY A 7 1.49 3.45 18.15
C GLY A 7 0.74 2.62 17.11
N PRO A 8 -0.48 3.03 16.71
CA PRO A 8 -1.25 2.33 15.71
C PRO A 8 -0.42 2.14 14.43
N LEU A 9 -0.58 1.00 13.77
CA LEU A 9 0.19 0.62 12.56
C LEU A 9 0.13 1.69 11.45
N ASP A 10 -0.98 2.38 11.37
CA ASP A 10 -1.23 3.47 10.42
C ASP A 10 -0.82 4.86 10.91
N GLY A 11 -0.16 4.93 12.06
CA GLY A 11 0.21 6.20 12.67
C GLY A 11 -0.98 7.12 12.98
N ALA A 12 -2.19 6.57 13.12
CA ALA A 12 -3.45 7.31 13.23
C ALA A 12 -3.68 8.30 12.06
N GLY A 13 -3.35 7.87 10.86
CA GLY A 13 -3.47 8.66 9.63
C GLY A 13 -2.41 9.77 9.46
N ARG A 14 -1.37 9.78 10.30
CA ARG A 14 -0.27 10.73 10.19
C ARG A 14 0.79 10.24 9.23
N ARG A 15 1.46 11.17 8.55
CA ARG A 15 2.63 10.85 7.74
C ARG A 15 3.77 10.32 8.62
N SER A 16 4.54 9.37 8.10
CA SER A 16 5.62 8.68 8.83
C SER A 16 6.65 9.61 9.49
N ILE A 17 6.86 10.80 8.93
CA ILE A 17 7.76 11.82 9.52
C ILE A 17 7.33 12.30 10.92
N TYR A 18 6.05 12.15 11.27
CA TYR A 18 5.53 12.54 12.59
C TYR A 18 5.47 11.38 13.58
N LEU A 19 5.89 10.17 13.16
CA LEU A 19 5.97 9.02 14.06
C LEU A 19 7.19 9.14 14.96
N SER A 20 7.01 8.90 16.26
CA SER A 20 8.14 8.89 17.18
C SER A 20 9.04 7.68 16.92
N VAL A 21 10.30 7.94 16.60
CA VAL A 21 11.31 6.89 16.43
C VAL A 21 11.79 6.44 17.80
N ARG A 22 11.45 5.21 18.18
CA ARG A 22 11.93 4.58 19.42
C ARG A 22 13.08 3.65 19.09
N ARG A 23 14.25 3.88 19.68
CA ARG A 23 15.50 3.17 19.37
C ARG A 23 15.38 1.63 19.37
N ASN A 24 14.59 1.08 20.29
CA ASN A 24 14.47 -0.37 20.45
C ASN A 24 13.23 -0.96 19.74
N PHE A 25 12.43 -0.16 19.05
CA PHE A 25 11.18 -0.58 18.40
C PHE A 25 11.04 0.12 17.05
N LEU A 26 11.89 -0.27 16.12
CA LEU A 26 11.84 0.23 14.75
C LEU A 26 10.77 -0.53 13.96
N SER A 27 10.04 0.18 13.12
CA SER A 27 9.08 -0.41 12.20
C SER A 27 9.83 -1.22 11.13
N SER A 28 9.48 -2.50 10.97
CA SER A 28 10.02 -3.35 9.91
C SER A 28 9.75 -2.79 8.52
N PHE A 29 8.58 -2.20 8.33
CA PHE A 29 8.21 -1.50 7.11
C PHE A 29 9.19 -0.37 6.79
N MET A 30 9.44 0.51 7.76
CA MET A 30 10.36 1.64 7.58
C MET A 30 11.80 1.19 7.32
N LEU A 31 12.25 0.13 7.99
CA LEU A 31 13.59 -0.44 7.80
C LEU A 31 13.79 -1.04 6.41
N ALA A 32 12.77 -1.70 5.85
CA ALA A 32 12.85 -2.24 4.49
C ALA A 32 12.98 -1.16 3.42
N PHE A 33 12.51 0.05 3.70
CA PHE A 33 12.66 1.23 2.84
C PHE A 33 13.80 2.15 3.26
N ASP A 34 14.86 1.57 3.82
CA ASP A 34 16.12 2.26 4.17
C ASP A 34 15.93 3.45 5.13
N SER A 35 14.98 3.35 6.07
CA SER A 35 14.88 4.33 7.15
C SER A 35 16.16 4.32 7.99
N PRO A 36 16.78 5.48 8.28
CA PRO A 36 18.00 5.53 9.04
C PRO A 36 17.86 4.88 10.43
N ILE A 37 18.85 4.06 10.79
CA ILE A 37 18.92 3.46 12.11
C ILE A 37 19.41 4.52 13.11
N PRO A 38 18.71 4.78 14.25
CA PRO A 38 19.02 5.88 15.15
C PRO A 38 20.39 5.79 15.86
N PHE A 39 21.12 4.68 15.66
CA PHE A 39 22.43 4.45 16.31
C PHE A 39 23.63 4.72 15.41
N SER A 40 23.42 4.98 14.12
CA SER A 40 24.50 5.20 13.18
C SER A 40 24.35 6.53 12.47
N THR A 41 25.48 7.18 12.25
CA THR A 41 25.55 8.37 11.39
C THR A 41 25.58 7.90 9.94
N VAL A 42 24.62 8.31 9.16
CA VAL A 42 24.52 7.95 7.74
C VAL A 42 24.89 9.18 6.92
N GLY A 43 26.07 9.16 6.31
CA GLY A 43 26.55 10.28 5.48
C GLY A 43 25.91 10.34 4.09
N LYS A 44 25.36 9.21 3.59
CA LYS A 44 24.67 9.11 2.31
C LYS A 44 23.55 8.09 2.41
N ARG A 45 22.39 8.40 1.81
CA ARG A 45 21.27 7.47 1.74
C ARG A 45 21.65 6.27 0.86
N SER A 46 21.43 5.07 1.38
CA SER A 46 21.55 3.85 0.58
C SER A 46 20.41 3.81 -0.44
N ILE A 47 20.74 3.40 -1.66
CA ILE A 47 19.74 3.09 -2.69
C ILE A 47 19.75 1.57 -2.77
N SER A 48 18.78 0.93 -2.15
CA SER A 48 18.63 -0.51 -2.24
C SER A 48 17.31 -0.87 -2.91
N ASN A 49 17.40 -1.80 -3.84
CA ASN A 49 16.24 -2.46 -4.44
C ASN A 49 16.37 -3.94 -4.09
N VAL A 50 15.78 -4.32 -2.96
CA VAL A 50 15.91 -5.66 -2.42
C VAL A 50 14.56 -6.38 -2.38
N PRO A 51 14.55 -7.71 -2.52
CA PRO A 51 13.31 -8.51 -2.49
C PRO A 51 12.46 -8.28 -1.23
N SER A 52 13.06 -7.90 -0.11
CA SER A 52 12.35 -7.60 1.13
C SER A 52 11.36 -6.45 1.01
N GLN A 53 11.60 -5.47 0.14
CA GLN A 53 10.67 -4.36 -0.11
C GLN A 53 9.38 -4.87 -0.77
N ALA A 54 9.50 -5.70 -1.81
CA ALA A 54 8.36 -6.31 -2.46
C ALA A 54 7.59 -7.23 -1.52
N LEU A 55 8.28 -8.05 -0.72
CA LEU A 55 7.67 -8.95 0.25
C LEU A 55 6.90 -8.19 1.35
N ILE A 56 7.42 -7.06 1.80
CA ILE A 56 6.71 -6.22 2.78
C ILE A 56 5.48 -5.58 2.16
N LEU A 57 5.54 -5.04 0.95
CA LEU A 57 4.36 -4.50 0.27
C LEU A 57 3.27 -5.56 0.08
N MET A 58 3.66 -6.81 -0.15
CA MET A 58 2.71 -7.92 -0.30
C MET A 58 2.10 -8.41 1.01
N ASN A 59 2.83 -8.36 2.13
CA ASN A 59 2.45 -9.10 3.34
C ASN A 59 2.25 -8.22 4.58
N ASP A 60 2.62 -6.95 4.56
CA ASP A 60 2.53 -6.11 5.75
C ASP A 60 1.07 -5.75 6.07
N PRO A 61 0.60 -5.99 7.31
CA PRO A 61 -0.77 -5.67 7.72
C PRO A 61 -1.15 -4.20 7.52
N PHE A 62 -0.18 -3.29 7.63
CA PHE A 62 -0.41 -1.86 7.36
C PHE A 62 -0.83 -1.64 5.91
N VAL A 63 -0.15 -2.26 4.94
CA VAL A 63 -0.46 -2.14 3.51
C VAL A 63 -1.85 -2.69 3.22
N HIS A 64 -2.18 -3.87 3.75
CA HIS A 64 -3.53 -4.45 3.62
C HIS A 64 -4.62 -3.53 4.17
N GLN A 65 -4.44 -3.00 5.39
CA GLN A 65 -5.40 -2.07 5.98
C GLN A 65 -5.58 -0.78 5.16
N GLN A 66 -4.50 -0.25 4.58
CA GLN A 66 -4.60 0.93 3.72
C GLN A 66 -5.32 0.60 2.41
N SER A 67 -5.09 -0.58 1.82
CA SER A 67 -5.83 -1.05 0.63
C SER A 67 -7.33 -1.13 0.89
N GLU A 68 -7.73 -1.68 2.03
CA GLU A 68 -9.15 -1.73 2.43
C GLU A 68 -9.76 -0.33 2.63
N LYS A 69 -9.05 0.56 3.31
CA LYS A 69 -9.51 1.94 3.53
C LYS A 69 -9.68 2.69 2.21
N TRP A 70 -8.73 2.50 1.30
CA TRP A 70 -8.78 3.12 -0.01
C TRP A 70 -9.91 2.55 -0.87
N ALA A 71 -10.08 1.24 -0.91
CA ALA A 71 -11.19 0.59 -1.60
C ALA A 71 -12.56 1.11 -1.11
N LYS A 72 -12.77 1.16 0.22
CA LYS A 72 -14.00 1.71 0.81
C LYS A 72 -14.25 3.15 0.37
N LYS A 73 -13.21 3.98 0.33
CA LYS A 73 -13.31 5.37 -0.12
C LYS A 73 -13.73 5.45 -1.60
N ILE A 74 -13.14 4.64 -2.47
CA ILE A 74 -13.47 4.61 -3.90
C ILE A 74 -14.90 4.12 -4.13
N ILE A 75 -15.31 3.06 -3.43
CA ILE A 75 -16.69 2.53 -3.51
C ILE A 75 -17.72 3.59 -3.12
N ALA A 76 -17.42 4.40 -2.11
CA ALA A 76 -18.31 5.48 -1.67
C ALA A 76 -18.39 6.67 -2.65
N GLN A 77 -17.40 6.86 -3.50
CA GLN A 77 -17.34 7.98 -4.44
C GLN A 77 -18.11 7.74 -5.75
N THR A 78 -18.13 6.50 -6.20
CA THR A 78 -18.79 6.15 -7.47
C THR A 78 -19.30 4.71 -7.46
N THR A 79 -20.40 4.47 -8.15
CA THR A 79 -21.03 3.13 -8.29
C THR A 79 -20.55 2.39 -9.52
N GLU A 80 -20.10 3.10 -10.53
CA GLU A 80 -19.74 2.52 -11.84
C GLU A 80 -18.32 1.91 -11.76
N PRO A 81 -18.17 0.58 -12.06
CA PRO A 81 -16.89 -0.11 -11.91
C PRO A 81 -15.76 0.46 -12.76
N ARG A 82 -16.04 0.90 -13.97
CA ARG A 82 -15.05 1.50 -14.86
C ARG A 82 -14.51 2.81 -14.27
N ALA A 83 -15.39 3.67 -13.79
CA ALA A 83 -14.99 4.95 -13.18
C ALA A 83 -14.19 4.76 -11.88
N ARG A 84 -14.47 3.67 -11.13
CA ARG A 84 -13.63 3.28 -9.98
C ARG A 84 -12.21 2.94 -10.42
N LEU A 85 -12.05 2.12 -11.46
CA LEU A 85 -10.74 1.77 -12.00
C LEU A 85 -9.98 2.99 -12.51
N ASP A 86 -10.62 3.84 -13.30
CA ASP A 86 -10.01 5.07 -13.81
C ASP A 86 -9.49 5.94 -12.65
N THR A 87 -10.29 6.08 -11.59
CA THR A 87 -9.91 6.85 -10.40
C THR A 87 -8.73 6.21 -9.65
N MET A 88 -8.73 4.88 -9.49
CA MET A 88 -7.68 4.16 -8.78
C MET A 88 -6.35 4.24 -9.55
N PHE A 89 -6.37 4.00 -10.85
CA PHE A 89 -5.17 4.10 -11.68
C PHE A 89 -4.62 5.53 -11.70
N TRP A 90 -5.51 6.52 -11.81
CA TRP A 90 -5.11 7.92 -11.76
C TRP A 90 -4.46 8.29 -10.42
N GLN A 91 -5.04 7.87 -9.30
CA GLN A 91 -4.51 8.16 -7.97
C GLN A 91 -3.20 7.43 -7.66
N ALA A 92 -3.04 6.20 -8.13
CA ALA A 92 -1.86 5.39 -7.86
C ALA A 92 -0.71 5.64 -8.83
N LEU A 93 -1.01 5.74 -10.14
CA LEU A 93 -0.03 5.71 -11.23
C LEU A 93 -0.03 6.99 -12.08
N ASN A 94 -0.90 7.95 -11.76
CA ASN A 94 -1.07 9.20 -12.49
C ASN A 94 -1.34 9.02 -14.01
N ARG A 95 -2.00 7.93 -14.36
CA ARG A 95 -2.46 7.62 -15.71
C ARG A 95 -3.80 6.87 -15.68
N LEU A 96 -4.47 6.80 -16.81
CA LEU A 96 -5.63 5.94 -16.97
C LEU A 96 -5.19 4.48 -17.24
N PRO A 97 -6.02 3.49 -16.89
CA PRO A 97 -5.76 2.10 -17.23
C PRO A 97 -5.88 1.89 -18.74
N SER A 98 -5.05 1.01 -19.27
CA SER A 98 -5.20 0.51 -20.65
C SER A 98 -6.44 -0.37 -20.78
N SER A 99 -6.88 -0.63 -22.02
CA SER A 99 -8.03 -1.52 -22.28
C SER A 99 -7.81 -2.94 -21.72
N ALA A 100 -6.58 -3.46 -21.83
CA ALA A 100 -6.23 -4.77 -21.28
C ALA A 100 -6.31 -4.81 -19.74
N GLU A 101 -5.77 -3.80 -19.05
CA GLU A 101 -5.84 -3.69 -17.58
C GLU A 101 -7.30 -3.60 -17.10
N VAL A 102 -8.14 -2.88 -17.82
CA VAL A 102 -9.57 -2.78 -17.49
C VAL A 102 -10.25 -4.13 -17.65
N GLU A 103 -10.03 -4.82 -18.77
CA GLU A 103 -10.62 -6.12 -19.04
C GLU A 103 -10.21 -7.15 -17.98
N GLU A 104 -8.94 -7.18 -17.61
CA GLU A 104 -8.40 -8.05 -16.57
C GLU A 104 -9.03 -7.74 -15.19
N CYS A 105 -9.11 -6.47 -14.80
CA CYS A 105 -9.72 -6.08 -13.53
C CYS A 105 -11.23 -6.40 -13.49
N LEU A 106 -11.97 -6.12 -14.56
CA LEU A 106 -13.40 -6.43 -14.64
C LEU A 106 -13.63 -7.94 -14.67
N GLY A 107 -12.79 -8.69 -15.38
CA GLY A 107 -12.77 -10.15 -15.36
C GLY A 107 -12.59 -10.70 -13.96
N TYR A 108 -11.63 -10.18 -13.20
CA TYR A 108 -11.41 -10.56 -11.78
C TYR A 108 -12.64 -10.26 -10.91
N LEU A 109 -13.25 -9.09 -11.05
CA LEU A 109 -14.44 -8.71 -10.28
C LEU A 109 -15.63 -9.64 -10.52
N SER A 110 -15.81 -10.10 -11.77
CA SER A 110 -16.88 -11.01 -12.16
C SER A 110 -16.61 -12.47 -11.80
N ALA A 111 -15.35 -12.92 -11.91
CA ALA A 111 -14.96 -14.31 -11.68
C ALA A 111 -14.73 -14.67 -10.20
N SER A 112 -14.58 -13.68 -9.32
CA SER A 112 -14.29 -13.92 -7.91
C SER A 112 -15.41 -14.66 -7.19
N PRO A 113 -15.10 -15.62 -6.27
CA PRO A 113 -16.09 -16.43 -5.57
C PRO A 113 -17.17 -15.59 -4.90
N THR A 114 -18.37 -16.09 -4.86
CA THR A 114 -19.56 -15.44 -4.25
C THR A 114 -19.37 -15.16 -2.74
N ALA A 115 -18.44 -15.87 -2.10
CA ALA A 115 -18.10 -15.68 -0.69
C ALA A 115 -17.27 -14.41 -0.42
N THR A 116 -16.65 -13.81 -1.44
CA THR A 116 -15.84 -12.61 -1.30
C THR A 116 -16.70 -11.37 -1.46
N THR A 117 -16.64 -10.45 -0.50
CA THR A 117 -17.42 -9.22 -0.56
C THR A 117 -16.91 -8.27 -1.65
N ASP A 118 -17.78 -7.40 -2.19
CA ASP A 118 -17.38 -6.39 -3.18
C ASP A 118 -16.21 -5.53 -2.65
N SER A 119 -16.26 -5.15 -1.38
CA SER A 119 -15.18 -4.39 -0.74
C SER A 119 -13.84 -5.11 -0.72
N GLU A 120 -13.81 -6.42 -0.50
CA GLU A 120 -12.57 -7.22 -0.52
C GLU A 120 -11.99 -7.35 -1.92
N LYS A 121 -12.84 -7.50 -2.93
CA LYS A 121 -12.41 -7.54 -4.34
C LYS A 121 -11.72 -6.23 -4.73
N TRP A 122 -12.32 -5.10 -4.39
CA TRP A 122 -11.72 -3.79 -4.65
C TRP A 122 -10.46 -3.54 -3.82
N ALA A 123 -10.40 -4.04 -2.57
CA ALA A 123 -9.19 -3.98 -1.76
C ALA A 123 -8.04 -4.80 -2.37
N SER A 124 -8.34 -5.94 -3.00
CA SER A 124 -7.33 -6.74 -3.72
C SER A 124 -6.79 -6.00 -4.94
N ILE A 125 -7.64 -5.33 -5.72
CA ILE A 125 -7.18 -4.46 -6.83
C ILE A 125 -6.32 -3.31 -6.30
N ALA A 126 -6.74 -2.64 -5.22
CA ALA A 126 -5.97 -1.58 -4.57
C ALA A 126 -4.59 -2.07 -4.13
N HIS A 127 -4.54 -3.25 -3.52
CA HIS A 127 -3.30 -3.88 -3.07
C HIS A 127 -2.39 -4.25 -4.26
N SER A 128 -2.95 -4.77 -5.35
CA SER A 128 -2.20 -5.07 -6.56
C SER A 128 -1.56 -3.82 -7.17
N LEU A 129 -2.27 -2.70 -7.23
CA LEU A 129 -1.74 -1.43 -7.76
C LEU A 129 -0.55 -0.91 -6.96
N TRP A 130 -0.49 -1.16 -5.64
CA TRP A 130 0.68 -0.77 -4.83
C TRP A 130 1.88 -1.70 -4.99
N ASN A 131 1.68 -2.86 -5.56
CA ASN A 131 2.73 -3.84 -5.81
C ASN A 131 3.29 -3.79 -7.25
N VAL A 132 2.72 -2.96 -8.14
CA VAL A 132 3.28 -2.78 -9.47
C VAL A 132 4.56 -1.96 -9.42
N LYS A 133 5.53 -2.30 -10.28
CA LYS A 133 6.82 -1.63 -10.35
C LYS A 133 6.67 -0.11 -10.58
N GLU A 134 5.71 0.29 -11.38
CA GLU A 134 5.41 1.67 -11.71
C GLU A 134 5.04 2.53 -10.49
N PHE A 135 4.40 1.92 -9.47
CA PHE A 135 4.09 2.60 -8.21
C PHE A 135 5.32 2.84 -7.34
N VAL A 136 6.23 1.87 -7.31
CA VAL A 136 7.40 1.87 -6.41
C VAL A 136 8.59 2.61 -7.02
N TRP A 137 8.72 2.59 -8.34
CA TRP A 137 9.85 3.16 -9.05
C TRP A 137 9.45 4.40 -9.85
N ILE A 138 10.03 5.53 -9.46
CA ILE A 138 10.02 6.77 -10.26
C ILE A 138 11.33 6.79 -11.05
N PRO A 139 11.30 6.79 -12.39
CA PRO A 139 12.49 6.81 -13.25
C PRO A 139 13.29 8.10 -13.08
#